data_976098b8aea174037704753f1723df78
#
_entry.id   976098b8aea174037704753f1723df78
#
_cell.length_a   1.000
_cell.length_b   1.000
_cell.length_c   1.000
_cell.angle_alpha   90.00
_cell.angle_beta   90.00
_cell.angle_gamma   90.00
#
_symmetry.space_group_name_H-M   'P 1'
#
loop_
_entity.id
_entity.type
_entity.pdbx_description
1 polymer ?
#
loop_
_entity_poly.entity_id
_entity_poly.type
_entity_poly.pdbx_seq_one_letter_code
_entity_poly.pdbx_strand_id
1 'polypeptide(L)'
;LHEQTLEDHTHILGPHHPDTLASRNNLASAYQDAGRLEEAIALYEQNLEDRTHILGPHHPDTLTTRNNLAGAYRDAGRLDDAIPLYEQTLEDSTHILGTNHPDTLISRNNLANAYQDAGRLDDAITLHEQTLEDHTHILGPHHPNTLTSRNNLASAYQDAGRLDEAITLHEQTLEDRTHILGPHHPNTLTSRNNLAEAYRAAGRIEDAEKLFEPSSGAEDEQDGTEHNPGQKTDS
;
A
#
# COMPACT_ATOMS: atom_id res chain seq x y z
N LEU A 1 14.31 -21.79 4.92
CA LEU A 1 12.99 -22.42 5.14
C LEU A 1 12.24 -22.58 3.81
N HIS A 2 11.97 -21.49 3.04
CA HIS A 2 11.22 -21.56 1.78
C HIS A 2 11.91 -22.44 0.71
N GLU A 3 13.25 -22.39 0.58
CA GLU A 3 14.02 -23.24 -0.34
C GLU A 3 13.78 -24.73 -0.03
N GLN A 4 13.89 -25.13 1.25
CA GLN A 4 13.66 -26.51 1.67
C GLN A 4 12.21 -26.94 1.40
N THR A 5 11.24 -26.07 1.68
CA THR A 5 9.82 -26.36 1.41
C THR A 5 9.57 -26.61 -0.09
N LEU A 6 10.17 -25.79 -0.95
CA LEU A 6 10.05 -25.99 -2.40
C LEU A 6 10.70 -27.31 -2.86
N GLU A 7 11.87 -27.65 -2.32
CA GLU A 7 12.57 -28.89 -2.62
C GLU A 7 11.73 -30.11 -2.21
N ASP A 8 11.20 -30.11 -0.98
CA ASP A 8 10.35 -31.18 -0.44
C ASP A 8 9.07 -31.34 -1.26
N HIS A 9 8.37 -30.23 -1.59
CA HIS A 9 7.16 -30.30 -2.42
C HIS A 9 7.46 -30.76 -3.85
N THR A 10 8.58 -30.33 -4.43
CA THR A 10 9.00 -30.78 -5.77
C THR A 10 9.28 -32.29 -5.77
N HIS A 11 9.93 -32.81 -4.72
CA HIS A 11 10.28 -34.23 -4.62
C HIS A 11 9.06 -35.11 -4.35
N ILE A 12 8.16 -34.65 -3.46
CA ILE A 12 7.02 -35.47 -3.00
C ILE A 12 5.83 -35.38 -3.94
N LEU A 13 5.52 -34.18 -4.42
CA LEU A 13 4.30 -33.86 -5.16
C LEU A 13 4.54 -33.68 -6.67
N GLY A 14 5.79 -33.44 -7.05
CA GLY A 14 6.18 -33.10 -8.41
C GLY A 14 6.22 -31.60 -8.70
N PRO A 15 6.92 -31.18 -9.78
CA PRO A 15 7.20 -29.77 -10.06
C PRO A 15 5.95 -28.94 -10.44
N HIS A 16 4.90 -29.58 -10.92
CA HIS A 16 3.67 -28.92 -11.41
C HIS A 16 2.48 -29.02 -10.45
N HIS A 17 2.69 -29.58 -9.26
CA HIS A 17 1.62 -29.64 -8.25
C HIS A 17 1.26 -28.22 -7.75
N PRO A 18 -0.02 -27.90 -7.50
CA PRO A 18 -0.43 -26.57 -7.01
C PRO A 18 0.37 -26.09 -5.80
N ASP A 19 0.64 -26.95 -4.82
CA ASP A 19 1.42 -26.60 -3.62
C ASP A 19 2.90 -26.33 -3.95
N THR A 20 3.47 -27.00 -4.95
CA THR A 20 4.84 -26.74 -5.44
C THR A 20 4.90 -25.38 -6.11
N LEU A 21 3.91 -25.05 -6.96
CA LEU A 21 3.80 -23.74 -7.61
C LEU A 21 3.58 -22.61 -6.59
N ALA A 22 2.78 -22.87 -5.55
CA ALA A 22 2.60 -21.93 -4.45
C ALA A 22 3.90 -21.71 -3.66
N SER A 23 4.64 -22.79 -3.35
CA SER A 23 5.93 -22.70 -2.66
C SER A 23 6.98 -21.96 -3.47
N ARG A 24 6.99 -22.13 -4.81
CA ARG A 24 7.86 -21.37 -5.72
C ARG A 24 7.54 -19.88 -5.69
N ASN A 25 6.25 -19.52 -5.69
CA ASN A 25 5.82 -18.14 -5.56
C ASN A 25 6.25 -17.51 -4.23
N ASN A 26 6.12 -18.24 -3.12
CA ASN A 26 6.52 -17.78 -1.79
C ASN A 26 8.04 -17.63 -1.67
N LEU A 27 8.82 -18.52 -2.29
CA LEU A 27 10.27 -18.37 -2.34
C LEU A 27 10.68 -17.16 -3.18
N ALA A 28 10.03 -16.92 -4.32
CA ALA A 28 10.29 -15.76 -5.15
C ALA A 28 10.00 -14.46 -4.37
N SER A 29 8.88 -14.37 -3.65
CA SER A 29 8.56 -13.24 -2.77
C SER A 29 9.62 -13.04 -1.69
N ALA A 30 10.07 -14.10 -1.04
CA ALA A 30 11.12 -14.01 -0.03
C ALA A 30 12.47 -13.53 -0.61
N TYR A 31 12.79 -13.89 -1.85
CA TYR A 31 13.96 -13.37 -2.54
C TYR A 31 13.80 -11.90 -2.91
N GLN A 32 12.62 -11.48 -3.36
CA GLN A 32 12.30 -10.08 -3.64
C GLN A 32 12.44 -9.23 -2.36
N ASP A 33 11.87 -9.66 -1.24
CA ASP A 33 11.99 -8.99 0.06
C ASP A 33 13.45 -8.90 0.56
N ALA A 34 14.29 -9.88 0.17
CA ALA A 34 15.72 -9.88 0.48
C ALA A 34 16.57 -9.06 -0.52
N GLY A 35 15.96 -8.41 -1.52
CA GLY A 35 16.66 -7.67 -2.57
C GLY A 35 17.35 -8.55 -3.62
N ARG A 36 17.10 -9.86 -3.63
CA ARG A 36 17.63 -10.84 -4.60
C ARG A 36 16.75 -10.86 -5.85
N LEU A 37 16.66 -9.72 -6.55
CA LEU A 37 15.63 -9.49 -7.56
C LEU A 37 15.74 -10.41 -8.78
N GLU A 38 16.95 -10.67 -9.28
CA GLU A 38 17.12 -11.57 -10.44
C GLU A 38 16.68 -13.00 -10.13
N GLU A 39 16.91 -13.47 -8.91
CA GLU A 39 16.49 -14.81 -8.49
C GLU A 39 14.97 -14.88 -8.28
N ALA A 40 14.37 -13.80 -7.76
CA ALA A 40 12.91 -13.68 -7.66
C ALA A 40 12.26 -13.68 -9.04
N ILE A 41 12.76 -12.89 -9.97
CA ILE A 41 12.29 -12.79 -11.36
C ILE A 41 12.33 -14.17 -12.02
N ALA A 42 13.46 -14.87 -11.97
CA ALA A 42 13.60 -16.18 -12.59
C ALA A 42 12.58 -17.21 -12.06
N LEU A 43 12.30 -17.20 -10.75
CA LEU A 43 11.29 -18.07 -10.16
C LEU A 43 9.86 -17.68 -10.56
N TYR A 44 9.57 -16.38 -10.62
CA TYR A 44 8.25 -15.91 -11.06
C TYR A 44 8.01 -16.19 -12.55
N GLU A 45 9.00 -15.98 -13.42
CA GLU A 45 8.92 -16.32 -14.85
C GLU A 45 8.59 -17.80 -15.05
N GLN A 46 9.36 -18.69 -14.40
CA GLN A 46 9.10 -20.13 -14.45
C GLN A 46 7.72 -20.49 -13.91
N ASN A 47 7.31 -19.87 -12.80
CA ASN A 47 6.00 -20.13 -12.20
C ASN A 47 4.85 -19.64 -13.09
N LEU A 48 5.03 -18.51 -13.76
CA LEU A 48 4.05 -17.96 -14.70
C LEU A 48 3.88 -18.85 -15.93
N GLU A 49 4.99 -19.36 -16.49
CA GLU A 49 4.98 -20.31 -17.59
C GLU A 49 4.20 -21.59 -17.23
N ASP A 50 4.57 -22.23 -16.10
CA ASP A 50 3.93 -23.44 -15.60
C ASP A 50 2.42 -23.22 -15.35
N ARG A 51 2.05 -22.14 -14.64
CA ARG A 51 0.63 -21.84 -14.35
C ARG A 51 -0.16 -21.52 -15.61
N THR A 52 0.43 -20.80 -16.56
CA THR A 52 -0.22 -20.52 -17.84
C THR A 52 -0.51 -21.80 -18.61
N HIS A 53 0.43 -22.76 -18.59
CA HIS A 53 0.26 -24.04 -19.28
C HIS A 53 -0.77 -24.94 -18.59
N ILE A 54 -0.79 -24.98 -17.26
CA ILE A 54 -1.60 -25.93 -16.47
C ILE A 54 -3.02 -25.38 -16.23
N LEU A 55 -3.12 -24.12 -15.85
CA LEU A 55 -4.37 -23.48 -15.40
C LEU A 55 -4.98 -22.56 -16.47
N GLY A 56 -4.17 -22.14 -17.44
CA GLY A 56 -4.54 -21.16 -18.45
C GLY A 56 -4.15 -19.73 -18.06
N PRO A 57 -4.07 -18.82 -19.07
CA PRO A 57 -3.57 -17.45 -18.89
C PRO A 57 -4.48 -16.58 -18.02
N HIS A 58 -5.76 -16.92 -17.91
CA HIS A 58 -6.78 -16.14 -17.21
C HIS A 58 -7.17 -16.72 -15.85
N HIS A 59 -6.48 -17.76 -15.37
CA HIS A 59 -6.75 -18.29 -14.05
C HIS A 59 -6.30 -17.30 -12.96
N PRO A 60 -7.05 -17.10 -11.85
CA PRO A 60 -6.69 -16.15 -10.80
C PRO A 60 -5.26 -16.31 -10.28
N ASP A 61 -4.79 -17.54 -10.11
CA ASP A 61 -3.41 -17.81 -9.67
C ASP A 61 -2.37 -17.39 -10.72
N THR A 62 -2.69 -17.52 -12.02
CA THR A 62 -1.82 -17.07 -13.12
C THR A 62 -1.75 -15.54 -13.12
N LEU A 63 -2.89 -14.86 -12.96
CA LEU A 63 -2.95 -13.40 -12.84
C LEU A 63 -2.16 -12.91 -11.62
N THR A 64 -2.29 -13.57 -10.49
CA THR A 64 -1.50 -13.27 -9.27
C THR A 64 -0.01 -13.39 -9.52
N THR A 65 0.44 -14.48 -10.18
CA THR A 65 1.87 -14.65 -10.49
C THR A 65 2.38 -13.60 -11.46
N ARG A 66 1.58 -13.24 -12.49
CA ARG A 66 1.92 -12.19 -13.44
C ARG A 66 2.06 -10.84 -12.74
N ASN A 67 1.16 -10.51 -11.82
CA ASN A 67 1.24 -9.30 -11.01
C ASN A 67 2.49 -9.26 -10.14
N ASN A 68 2.86 -10.39 -9.52
CA ASN A 68 4.07 -10.48 -8.69
C ASN A 68 5.35 -10.37 -9.53
N LEU A 69 5.38 -10.98 -10.74
CA LEU A 69 6.49 -10.83 -11.67
C LEU A 69 6.67 -9.36 -12.09
N ALA A 70 5.56 -8.69 -12.42
CA ALA A 70 5.58 -7.26 -12.73
C ALA A 70 6.11 -6.42 -11.56
N GLY A 71 5.76 -6.79 -10.31
CA GLY A 71 6.31 -6.18 -9.10
C GLY A 71 7.83 -6.37 -8.98
N ALA A 72 8.31 -7.57 -9.22
CA ALA A 72 9.74 -7.87 -9.18
C ALA A 72 10.53 -7.10 -10.27
N TYR A 73 9.98 -6.97 -11.49
CA TYR A 73 10.56 -6.14 -12.53
C TYR A 73 10.58 -4.66 -12.14
N ARG A 74 9.49 -4.14 -11.55
CA ARG A 74 9.43 -2.75 -11.06
C ARG A 74 10.49 -2.49 -10.00
N ASP A 75 10.64 -3.39 -9.03
CA ASP A 75 11.62 -3.26 -7.95
C ASP A 75 13.07 -3.36 -8.48
N ALA A 76 13.28 -4.07 -9.60
CA ALA A 76 14.54 -4.11 -10.35
C ALA A 76 14.76 -2.88 -11.26
N GLY A 77 13.83 -1.91 -11.27
CA GLY A 77 13.88 -0.72 -12.14
C GLY A 77 13.57 -1.02 -13.62
N ARG A 78 13.11 -2.23 -13.93
CA ARG A 78 12.79 -2.68 -15.30
C ARG A 78 11.34 -2.33 -15.66
N LEU A 79 11.03 -1.03 -15.69
CA LEU A 79 9.67 -0.53 -15.90
C LEU A 79 9.11 -0.88 -17.28
N ASP A 80 9.94 -0.98 -18.29
CA ASP A 80 9.55 -1.39 -19.66
C ASP A 80 9.04 -2.84 -19.69
N ASP A 81 9.51 -3.70 -18.79
CA ASP A 81 9.03 -5.09 -18.64
C ASP A 81 7.82 -5.16 -17.69
N ALA A 82 7.79 -4.34 -16.64
CA ALA A 82 6.76 -4.35 -15.62
C ALA A 82 5.40 -3.82 -16.12
N ILE A 83 5.40 -2.66 -16.77
CA ILE A 83 4.18 -1.96 -17.18
C ILE A 83 3.29 -2.80 -18.09
N PRO A 84 3.79 -3.43 -19.18
CA PRO A 84 2.94 -4.26 -20.03
C PRO A 84 2.29 -5.44 -19.29
N LEU A 85 2.99 -6.04 -18.32
CA LEU A 85 2.43 -7.12 -17.51
C LEU A 85 1.32 -6.63 -16.57
N TYR A 86 1.48 -5.45 -15.98
CA TYR A 86 0.44 -4.84 -15.16
C TYR A 86 -0.79 -4.42 -16.00
N GLU A 87 -0.56 -3.81 -17.17
CA GLU A 87 -1.65 -3.44 -18.09
C GLU A 87 -2.48 -4.67 -18.49
N GLN A 88 -1.82 -5.75 -18.92
CA GLN A 88 -2.49 -7.00 -19.26
C GLN A 88 -3.19 -7.62 -18.05
N THR A 89 -2.58 -7.59 -16.85
CA THR A 89 -3.21 -8.14 -15.66
C THR A 89 -4.46 -7.36 -15.27
N LEU A 90 -4.44 -6.04 -15.36
CA LEU A 90 -5.61 -5.20 -15.09
C LEU A 90 -6.73 -5.45 -16.10
N GLU A 91 -6.41 -5.56 -17.40
CA GLU A 91 -7.38 -5.86 -18.44
C GLU A 91 -8.06 -7.21 -18.18
N ASP A 92 -7.27 -8.28 -17.99
CA ASP A 92 -7.76 -9.62 -17.73
C ASP A 92 -8.59 -9.69 -16.43
N SER A 93 -8.11 -9.08 -15.35
CA SER A 93 -8.83 -9.05 -14.06
C SER A 93 -10.15 -8.30 -14.18
N THR A 94 -10.18 -7.19 -14.91
CA THR A 94 -11.39 -6.41 -15.15
C THR A 94 -12.42 -7.22 -15.93
N HIS A 95 -11.97 -7.95 -16.94
CA HIS A 95 -12.85 -8.77 -17.78
C HIS A 95 -13.41 -10.00 -17.04
N ILE A 96 -12.59 -10.65 -16.21
CA ILE A 96 -12.94 -11.92 -15.58
C ILE A 96 -13.64 -11.73 -14.24
N LEU A 97 -13.14 -10.81 -13.42
CA LEU A 97 -13.58 -10.60 -12.05
C LEU A 97 -14.52 -9.39 -11.90
N GLY A 98 -14.45 -8.47 -12.85
CA GLY A 98 -15.17 -7.19 -12.81
C GLY A 98 -14.33 -6.06 -12.20
N THR A 99 -14.73 -4.82 -12.51
CA THR A 99 -14.02 -3.57 -12.16
C THR A 99 -13.83 -3.41 -10.64
N ASN A 100 -14.81 -3.87 -9.86
CA ASN A 100 -14.89 -3.64 -8.42
C ASN A 100 -14.33 -4.81 -7.59
N HIS A 101 -13.80 -5.85 -8.23
CA HIS A 101 -13.22 -6.97 -7.52
C HIS A 101 -11.93 -6.54 -6.79
N PRO A 102 -11.69 -6.99 -5.55
CA PRO A 102 -10.49 -6.61 -4.80
C PRO A 102 -9.19 -6.80 -5.59
N ASP A 103 -9.03 -7.92 -6.30
CA ASP A 103 -7.82 -8.20 -7.09
C ASP A 103 -7.68 -7.25 -8.29
N THR A 104 -8.80 -6.81 -8.89
CA THR A 104 -8.79 -5.79 -9.96
C THR A 104 -8.35 -4.44 -9.41
N LEU A 105 -8.83 -4.05 -8.23
CA LEU A 105 -8.42 -2.81 -7.57
C LEU A 105 -6.94 -2.84 -7.16
N ILE A 106 -6.43 -3.99 -6.72
CA ILE A 106 -5.00 -4.19 -6.44
C ILE A 106 -4.18 -4.04 -7.73
N SER A 107 -4.60 -4.71 -8.83
CA SER A 107 -3.90 -4.62 -10.11
C SER A 107 -3.87 -3.19 -10.65
N ARG A 108 -4.99 -2.44 -10.52
CA ARG A 108 -5.07 -1.02 -10.91
C ARG A 108 -4.12 -0.16 -10.09
N ASN A 109 -4.08 -0.35 -8.78
CA ASN A 109 -3.17 0.38 -7.91
C ASN A 109 -1.69 0.10 -8.23
N ASN A 110 -1.34 -1.15 -8.52
CA ASN A 110 0.02 -1.53 -8.88
C ASN A 110 0.45 -0.93 -10.23
N LEU A 111 -0.45 -0.90 -11.22
CA LEU A 111 -0.19 -0.22 -12.49
C LEU A 111 -0.02 1.29 -12.29
N ALA A 112 -0.85 1.90 -11.46
CA ALA A 112 -0.73 3.33 -11.15
C ALA A 112 0.64 3.67 -10.53
N ASN A 113 1.09 2.85 -9.57
CA ASN A 113 2.42 3.00 -8.97
C ASN A 113 3.53 2.81 -10.01
N ALA A 114 3.41 1.85 -10.93
CA ALA A 114 4.40 1.64 -11.99
C ALA A 114 4.43 2.83 -12.99
N TYR A 115 3.29 3.43 -13.30
CA TYR A 115 3.23 4.66 -14.10
C TYR A 115 3.88 5.84 -13.37
N GLN A 116 3.66 5.97 -12.06
CA GLN A 116 4.29 7.01 -11.22
C GLN A 116 5.82 6.85 -11.24
N ASP A 117 6.34 5.64 -11.03
CA ASP A 117 7.79 5.34 -11.10
C ASP A 117 8.37 5.61 -12.50
N ALA A 118 7.58 5.44 -13.56
CA ALA A 118 7.96 5.76 -14.94
C ALA A 118 7.80 7.25 -15.31
N GLY A 119 7.35 8.11 -14.37
CA GLY A 119 7.10 9.52 -14.63
C GLY A 119 5.83 9.80 -15.47
N ARG A 120 4.98 8.79 -15.70
CA ARG A 120 3.68 8.91 -16.39
C ARG A 120 2.62 9.39 -15.40
N LEU A 121 2.81 10.59 -14.85
CA LEU A 121 2.07 11.07 -13.69
C LEU A 121 0.57 11.28 -13.95
N ASP A 122 0.19 11.75 -15.14
CA ASP A 122 -1.23 11.92 -15.48
C ASP A 122 -1.98 10.58 -15.56
N ASP A 123 -1.33 9.54 -16.11
CA ASP A 123 -1.88 8.19 -16.17
C ASP A 123 -2.01 7.59 -14.74
N ALA A 124 -0.99 7.78 -13.91
CA ALA A 124 -1.00 7.34 -12.51
C ALA A 124 -2.12 8.00 -11.71
N ILE A 125 -2.27 9.33 -11.81
CA ILE A 125 -3.31 10.10 -11.14
C ILE A 125 -4.69 9.57 -11.56
N THR A 126 -4.92 9.39 -12.86
CA THR A 126 -6.20 8.88 -13.37
C THR A 126 -6.59 7.53 -12.73
N LEU A 127 -5.64 6.60 -12.64
CA LEU A 127 -5.90 5.29 -12.04
C LEU A 127 -6.10 5.37 -10.52
N HIS A 128 -5.35 6.22 -9.82
CA HIS A 128 -5.52 6.44 -8.39
C HIS A 128 -6.85 7.12 -8.05
N GLU A 129 -7.30 8.10 -8.87
CA GLU A 129 -8.63 8.74 -8.73
C GLU A 129 -9.74 7.69 -8.85
N GLN A 130 -9.71 6.86 -9.89
CA GLN A 130 -10.68 5.78 -10.08
C GLN A 130 -10.67 4.79 -8.91
N THR A 131 -9.48 4.41 -8.41
CA THR A 131 -9.35 3.48 -7.29
C THR A 131 -9.90 4.07 -5.99
N LEU A 132 -9.67 5.35 -5.73
CA LEU A 132 -10.23 6.06 -4.57
C LEU A 132 -11.74 6.17 -4.65
N GLU A 133 -12.29 6.49 -5.82
CA GLU A 133 -13.74 6.55 -6.06
C GLU A 133 -14.40 5.18 -5.78
N ASP A 134 -13.87 4.11 -6.37
CA ASP A 134 -14.39 2.75 -6.18
C ASP A 134 -14.30 2.32 -4.71
N HIS A 135 -13.16 2.50 -4.04
CA HIS A 135 -13.03 2.18 -2.62
C HIS A 135 -13.98 3.00 -1.74
N THR A 136 -14.16 4.28 -2.05
CA THR A 136 -15.10 5.13 -1.31
C THR A 136 -16.54 4.64 -1.47
N HIS A 137 -16.92 4.24 -2.68
CA HIS A 137 -18.27 3.73 -2.97
C HIS A 137 -18.53 2.36 -2.34
N ILE A 138 -17.55 1.45 -2.40
CA ILE A 138 -17.72 0.04 -1.98
C ILE A 138 -17.54 -0.11 -0.46
N LEU A 139 -16.53 0.54 0.10
CA LEU A 139 -16.06 0.32 1.47
C LEU A 139 -16.40 1.48 2.41
N GLY A 140 -16.73 2.64 1.84
CA GLY A 140 -16.93 3.88 2.60
C GLY A 140 -15.66 4.73 2.76
N PRO A 141 -15.84 6.03 3.10
CA PRO A 141 -14.75 7.01 3.10
C PRO A 141 -13.67 6.77 4.17
N HIS A 142 -14.01 6.08 5.25
CA HIS A 142 -13.13 5.87 6.41
C HIS A 142 -12.54 4.45 6.47
N HIS A 143 -12.77 3.61 5.45
CA HIS A 143 -12.19 2.28 5.42
C HIS A 143 -10.67 2.34 5.21
N PRO A 144 -9.86 1.46 5.84
CA PRO A 144 -8.40 1.48 5.72
C PRO A 144 -7.89 1.51 4.27
N ASN A 145 -8.50 0.75 3.37
CA ASN A 145 -8.12 0.73 1.95
C ASN A 145 -8.45 2.05 1.25
N THR A 146 -9.59 2.69 1.59
CA THR A 146 -9.95 4.03 1.06
C THR A 146 -8.94 5.09 1.51
N LEU A 147 -8.54 5.05 2.79
CA LEU A 147 -7.53 5.95 3.32
C LEU A 147 -6.15 5.71 2.67
N THR A 148 -5.84 4.46 2.33
CA THR A 148 -4.62 4.13 1.59
C THR A 148 -4.67 4.65 0.15
N SER A 149 -5.79 4.46 -0.57
CA SER A 149 -5.95 5.01 -1.93
C SER A 149 -5.88 6.54 -1.95
N ARG A 150 -6.48 7.22 -0.94
CA ARG A 150 -6.37 8.67 -0.81
C ARG A 150 -4.93 9.12 -0.62
N ASN A 151 -4.16 8.40 0.19
CA ASN A 151 -2.75 8.67 0.39
C ASN A 151 -1.92 8.47 -0.89
N ASN A 152 -2.20 7.41 -1.66
CA ASN A 152 -1.51 7.15 -2.92
C ASN A 152 -1.81 8.22 -3.97
N LEU A 153 -3.07 8.66 -4.08
CA LEU A 153 -3.44 9.78 -4.94
C LEU A 153 -2.73 11.08 -4.54
N ALA A 154 -2.67 11.35 -3.23
CA ALA A 154 -1.96 12.53 -2.72
C ALA A 154 -0.47 12.50 -3.07
N SER A 155 0.18 11.33 -2.97
CA SER A 155 1.57 11.13 -3.39
C SER A 155 1.75 11.38 -4.90
N ALA A 156 0.85 10.86 -5.73
CA ALA A 156 0.89 11.09 -7.17
C ALA A 156 0.70 12.58 -7.55
N TYR A 157 -0.18 13.29 -6.84
CA TYR A 157 -0.30 14.75 -7.00
C TYR A 157 0.97 15.49 -6.59
N GLN A 158 1.61 15.06 -5.49
CA GLN A 158 2.88 15.66 -5.03
C GLN A 158 3.98 15.47 -6.08
N ASP A 159 4.13 14.28 -6.65
CA ASP A 159 5.12 14.00 -7.71
C ASP A 159 4.84 14.80 -9.00
N ALA A 160 3.56 15.05 -9.29
CA ALA A 160 3.14 15.91 -10.39
C ALA A 160 3.27 17.42 -10.10
N GLY A 161 3.75 17.81 -8.90
CA GLY A 161 3.87 19.21 -8.48
C GLY A 161 2.54 19.88 -8.13
N ARG A 162 1.44 19.13 -8.05
CA ARG A 162 0.10 19.58 -7.67
C ARG A 162 -0.03 19.63 -6.14
N LEU A 163 0.79 20.48 -5.52
CA LEU A 163 1.03 20.47 -4.08
C LEU A 163 -0.20 20.83 -3.24
N ASP A 164 -1.06 21.72 -3.70
CA ASP A 164 -2.26 22.10 -2.96
C ASP A 164 -3.27 20.96 -2.87
N GLU A 165 -3.44 20.20 -3.96
CA GLU A 165 -4.29 19.00 -3.98
C GLU A 165 -3.70 17.89 -3.11
N ALA A 166 -2.38 17.68 -3.18
CA ALA A 166 -1.70 16.72 -2.34
C ALA A 166 -1.86 17.01 -0.84
N ILE A 167 -1.63 18.26 -0.44
CA ILE A 167 -1.79 18.73 0.94
C ILE A 167 -3.21 18.49 1.43
N THR A 168 -4.21 18.87 0.63
CA THR A 168 -5.62 18.71 0.99
C THR A 168 -5.96 17.24 1.30
N LEU A 169 -5.50 16.30 0.46
CA LEU A 169 -5.76 14.87 0.67
C LEU A 169 -4.97 14.30 1.85
N HIS A 170 -3.74 14.76 2.07
CA HIS A 170 -2.94 14.33 3.22
C HIS A 170 -3.52 14.87 4.55
N GLU A 171 -4.01 16.11 4.60
CA GLU A 171 -4.70 16.69 5.76
C GLU A 171 -5.93 15.85 6.13
N GLN A 172 -6.82 15.57 5.17
CA GLN A 172 -8.00 14.72 5.38
C GLN A 172 -7.63 13.31 5.85
N THR A 173 -6.58 12.73 5.27
CA THR A 173 -6.15 11.39 5.65
C THR A 173 -5.57 11.33 7.06
N LEU A 174 -4.81 12.36 7.45
CA LEU A 174 -4.27 12.48 8.82
C LEU A 174 -5.38 12.68 9.85
N GLU A 175 -6.37 13.54 9.55
CA GLU A 175 -7.52 13.76 10.41
C GLU A 175 -8.31 12.47 10.64
N ASP A 176 -8.70 11.79 9.56
CA ASP A 176 -9.43 10.53 9.62
C ASP A 176 -8.67 9.46 10.42
N ARG A 177 -7.36 9.25 10.11
CA ARG A 177 -6.54 8.26 10.81
C ARG A 177 -6.34 8.62 12.28
N THR A 178 -6.21 9.91 12.61
CA THR A 178 -6.10 10.35 14.01
C THR A 178 -7.38 10.05 14.78
N HIS A 179 -8.53 10.29 14.15
CA HIS A 179 -9.84 10.03 14.78
C HIS A 179 -10.10 8.52 14.97
N ILE A 180 -9.76 7.71 13.96
CA ILE A 180 -10.11 6.27 13.92
C ILE A 180 -9.10 5.42 14.70
N LEU A 181 -7.80 5.70 14.54
CA LEU A 181 -6.71 4.88 15.04
C LEU A 181 -5.98 5.49 16.23
N GLY A 182 -6.20 6.78 16.47
CA GLY A 182 -5.46 7.55 17.47
C GLY A 182 -4.15 8.18 16.94
N PRO A 183 -3.65 9.21 17.66
CA PRO A 183 -2.53 10.04 17.20
C PRO A 183 -1.16 9.31 17.16
N HIS A 184 -1.02 8.20 17.89
CA HIS A 184 0.23 7.44 18.00
C HIS A 184 0.25 6.15 17.18
N HIS A 185 -0.82 5.86 16.45
CA HIS A 185 -0.85 4.66 15.61
C HIS A 185 0.17 4.77 14.44
N PRO A 186 0.88 3.70 14.06
CA PRO A 186 1.89 3.76 13.00
C PRO A 186 1.39 4.40 11.71
N ASN A 187 0.19 4.04 11.25
CA ASN A 187 -0.40 4.61 10.04
C ASN A 187 -0.72 6.11 10.18
N THR A 188 -1.09 6.58 11.38
CA THR A 188 -1.30 8.01 11.66
C THR A 188 0.02 8.77 11.62
N LEU A 189 1.07 8.18 12.20
CA LEU A 189 2.42 8.75 12.13
C LEU A 189 2.94 8.83 10.69
N THR A 190 2.69 7.80 9.89
CA THR A 190 3.02 7.82 8.44
C THR A 190 2.28 8.96 7.73
N SER A 191 0.96 9.13 7.96
CA SER A 191 0.21 10.24 7.35
C SER A 191 0.74 11.60 7.76
N ARG A 192 1.14 11.76 9.03
CA ARG A 192 1.74 13.00 9.53
C ARG A 192 3.06 13.32 8.82
N ASN A 193 3.91 12.31 8.61
CA ASN A 193 5.15 12.48 7.88
C ASN A 193 4.91 12.87 6.42
N ASN A 194 3.98 12.18 5.73
CA ASN A 194 3.64 12.49 4.34
C ASN A 194 3.12 13.93 4.19
N LEU A 195 2.24 14.38 5.10
CA LEU A 195 1.77 15.76 5.11
C LEU A 195 2.90 16.77 5.35
N ALA A 196 3.81 16.46 6.27
CA ALA A 196 4.98 17.31 6.53
C ALA A 196 5.89 17.43 5.31
N GLU A 197 6.07 16.34 4.56
CA GLU A 197 6.82 16.35 3.30
C GLU A 197 6.13 17.19 2.22
N ALA A 198 4.81 17.07 2.08
CA ALA A 198 4.02 17.88 1.16
C ALA A 198 4.10 19.38 1.50
N TYR A 199 4.00 19.75 2.79
CA TYR A 199 4.19 21.13 3.23
C TYR A 199 5.60 21.64 2.92
N ARG A 200 6.65 20.85 3.17
CA ARG A 200 8.03 21.25 2.84
C ARG A 200 8.22 21.45 1.34
N ALA A 201 7.67 20.54 0.52
CA ALA A 201 7.70 20.68 -0.93
C ALA A 201 7.00 21.97 -1.42
N ALA A 202 5.93 22.39 -0.73
CA ALA A 202 5.21 23.64 -0.99
C ALA A 202 5.88 24.90 -0.37
N GLY A 203 7.03 24.75 0.31
CA GLY A 203 7.70 25.85 1.00
C GLY A 203 7.03 26.29 2.31
N ARG A 204 6.04 25.53 2.81
CA ARG A 204 5.27 25.80 4.04
C ARG A 204 5.97 25.18 5.26
N ILE A 205 7.21 25.60 5.53
CA ILE A 205 8.07 25.00 6.55
C ILE A 205 7.47 25.10 7.96
N GLU A 206 6.92 26.26 8.34
CA GLU A 206 6.30 26.46 9.66
C GLU A 206 5.10 25.50 9.88
N ASP A 207 4.32 25.23 8.84
CA ASP A 207 3.19 24.28 8.95
C ASP A 207 3.69 22.84 9.11
N ALA A 208 4.78 22.48 8.44
CA ALA A 208 5.41 21.17 8.63
C ALA A 208 5.95 20.98 10.06
N GLU A 209 6.52 22.02 10.67
CA GLU A 209 7.06 21.97 12.04
C GLU A 209 5.94 21.84 13.07
N LYS A 210 4.84 22.57 12.93
CA LYS A 210 3.66 22.52 13.82
C LYS A 210 3.06 21.12 13.95
N LEU A 211 3.19 20.26 12.94
CA LEU A 211 2.67 18.88 13.00
C LEU A 211 3.34 18.04 14.10
N PHE A 212 4.53 18.43 14.56
CA PHE A 212 5.32 17.69 15.55
C PHE A 212 5.44 18.42 16.89
N GLU A 213 4.86 19.60 17.02
CA GLU A 213 4.81 20.30 18.30
C GLU A 213 3.88 19.55 19.26
N PRO A 214 4.26 19.41 20.53
CA PRO A 214 3.37 18.86 21.55
C PRO A 214 2.13 19.76 21.65
N SER A 215 0.94 19.14 21.63
CA SER A 215 -0.31 19.86 21.81
C SER A 215 -0.26 20.60 23.17
N SER A 216 -0.20 21.91 23.15
CA SER A 216 -0.17 22.79 24.34
C SER A 216 -1.52 22.84 25.09
N GLY A 217 -2.17 21.68 25.26
CA GLY A 217 -3.54 21.59 25.79
C GLY A 217 -3.79 20.46 26.80
N ALA A 218 -2.75 19.83 27.37
CA ALA A 218 -2.94 18.73 28.33
C ALA A 218 -2.20 18.92 29.68
N GLU A 219 -1.90 20.16 30.06
CA GLU A 219 -1.39 20.46 31.41
C GLU A 219 -2.30 21.51 32.03
N ASP A 220 -3.48 21.13 32.55
CA ASP A 220 -4.22 21.91 33.57
C ASP A 220 -5.50 21.19 34.02
N GLU A 221 -5.41 19.93 34.48
CA GLU A 221 -6.47 19.36 35.33
C GLU A 221 -5.90 18.30 36.28
N GLN A 222 -4.86 18.66 37.08
CA GLN A 222 -4.53 17.94 38.32
C GLN A 222 -3.83 18.89 39.30
N ASP A 223 -4.57 19.79 39.89
CA ASP A 223 -4.35 20.18 41.26
C ASP A 223 -5.59 20.91 41.81
N GLY A 224 -6.31 20.24 42.65
CA GLY A 224 -7.53 20.75 43.30
C GLY A 224 -8.05 19.83 44.39
N THR A 225 -7.20 19.14 45.10
CA THR A 225 -7.60 18.56 46.39
C THR A 225 -7.16 19.52 47.54
N GLU A 226 -8.04 20.48 47.78
CA GLU A 226 -7.97 21.25 49.02
C GLU A 226 -8.05 20.30 50.25
N HIS A 227 -6.96 20.26 50.96
CA HIS A 227 -6.85 19.74 52.30
C HIS A 227 -7.56 20.67 53.25
N ASN A 228 -8.70 20.24 53.77
CA ASN A 228 -9.39 20.96 54.88
C ASN A 228 -8.94 20.34 56.21
N PRO A 229 -8.12 21.03 57.02
CA PRO A 229 -7.82 20.59 58.40
C PRO A 229 -8.70 21.37 59.37
N GLY A 230 -9.55 20.67 60.07
CA GLY A 230 -10.03 21.24 61.32
C GLY A 230 -11.53 21.15 61.59
N GLN A 231 -11.89 20.20 62.41
CA GLN A 231 -12.78 20.49 63.52
C GLN A 231 -12.55 19.46 64.67
N LYS A 232 -11.89 19.94 65.71
CA LYS A 232 -12.03 19.39 67.04
C LYS A 232 -13.42 19.73 67.60
N THR A 233 -14.12 18.79 68.14
CA THR A 233 -15.02 19.04 69.26
C THR A 233 -14.95 17.89 70.26
N ASP A 234 -14.68 18.29 71.44
CA ASP A 234 -14.76 17.56 72.70
C ASP A 234 -16.16 16.98 72.95
N SER A 235 -16.26 15.82 73.53
CA SER A 235 -16.99 15.39 74.73
C SER A 235 -16.92 13.89 74.89
#